data_b02d92dcd453cd6bf2702678ebde95f3
#
_entry.id   b02d92dcd453cd6bf2702678ebde95f3
#
_cell.length_a   1.000
_cell.length_b   1.000
_cell.length_c   1.000
_cell.angle_alpha   90.00
_cell.angle_beta   90.00
_cell.angle_gamma   90.00
#
_symmetry.space_group_name_H-M   'P 1'
#
loop_
_entity.id
_entity.type
_entity.pdbx_description
1 polymer ?
#
loop_
_entity_poly.entity_id
_entity_poly.type
_entity_poly.pdbx_seq_one_letter_code
_entity_poly.pdbx_strand_id
1 'polypeptide(L)'
;MSYNVLGINPGHNGSAALISDGKLVYFVEEERLSRLKYDGNPFRAMIDIMTKWRIDELVVCGTGQEEHRLPWTGEDSYTALVRKFYPKVKVTYAGREHHLMHAAHAFYNSGFDKAVAVIVDGAGSYHARKANPEDENSQTVEGYEVESIILCEYPNKFTIIHKSYGNNTGGRAVVDGAMFDDTASITKAYEGVSHYLGFGFIEAGKTMGLAPYGYNDPSIPPLFYAGRASKNVFLPAYPAGSIVDVVRNPQLMVEGDPKEWHRDPDKLKDIAKNLAFAIQRDTQNMVRDLILQAVENLQVNNVVIAGGYGLNCVANYFYKKTLPESINLYCEPVSHDGGTAIGAAQLIWRGHSLSEEIIPQTTLYHGPEYSKDAILTAIENNKDKIEVKETTYDEVAKLIADRNIVALYQGRSEAGPRALGNRSILYDPRDEAGKDTVNIVKGREWFRPFAGSILAEDAHEWFDLAGMDESPYMMYAVNVIADKIHKIPSITHVDDTCRIQTVTEEQNKHYYNLIKAFKKITDVPVLFNTSFNLAGDPLVETIDDALDTLYRSKMKYLYLADLNILVTKTIEDPL
;
A
#
# COMPACT_ATOMS: atom_id res chain seq x y z
N MET A 1 -14.48 -29.79 -9.95
CA MET A 1 -14.70 -28.39 -10.43
C MET A 1 -14.16 -27.49 -9.34
N SER A 2 -13.41 -26.49 -9.72
CA SER A 2 -12.87 -25.51 -8.78
C SER A 2 -14.01 -24.73 -8.09
N TYR A 3 -13.82 -24.41 -6.81
CA TYR A 3 -14.70 -23.53 -6.07
C TYR A 3 -14.14 -22.11 -6.05
N ASN A 4 -14.86 -21.18 -6.67
CA ASN A 4 -14.42 -19.81 -6.93
C ASN A 4 -15.16 -18.83 -6.03
N VAL A 5 -14.42 -18.12 -5.19
CA VAL A 5 -14.92 -17.08 -4.30
C VAL A 5 -14.47 -15.72 -4.80
N LEU A 6 -15.42 -14.87 -5.15
CA LEU A 6 -15.20 -13.47 -5.51
C LEU A 6 -15.35 -12.60 -4.27
N GLY A 7 -14.26 -12.02 -3.79
CA GLY A 7 -14.27 -10.98 -2.75
C GLY A 7 -14.28 -9.60 -3.39
N ILE A 8 -15.06 -8.68 -2.83
CA ILE A 8 -15.06 -7.27 -3.25
C ILE A 8 -14.97 -6.34 -2.06
N ASN A 9 -14.22 -5.26 -2.22
CA ASN A 9 -14.19 -4.12 -1.30
C ASN A 9 -14.86 -2.91 -1.95
N PRO A 10 -16.12 -2.57 -1.61
CA PRO A 10 -16.71 -1.28 -1.93
C PRO A 10 -16.26 -0.24 -0.90
N GLY A 11 -15.74 0.89 -1.36
CA GLY A 11 -15.16 1.95 -0.54
C GLY A 11 -13.92 2.52 -1.22
N HIS A 12 -13.22 3.45 -0.59
CA HIS A 12 -11.96 3.93 -1.19
C HIS A 12 -11.00 2.74 -1.44
N ASN A 13 -10.24 2.79 -2.52
CA ASN A 13 -9.49 1.65 -3.03
C ASN A 13 -10.38 0.44 -3.37
N GLY A 14 -11.54 0.72 -4.00
CA GLY A 14 -12.45 -0.32 -4.48
C GLY A 14 -11.71 -1.39 -5.26
N SER A 15 -11.97 -2.67 -4.97
CA SER A 15 -11.21 -3.79 -5.53
C SER A 15 -12.03 -5.06 -5.65
N ALA A 16 -11.56 -5.97 -6.48
CA ALA A 16 -12.09 -7.32 -6.59
C ALA A 16 -10.96 -8.35 -6.63
N ALA A 17 -11.16 -9.46 -5.92
CA ALA A 17 -10.23 -10.57 -5.80
C ALA A 17 -10.92 -11.89 -6.09
N LEU A 18 -10.25 -12.80 -6.78
CA LEU A 18 -10.74 -14.15 -7.02
C LEU A 18 -9.82 -15.18 -6.34
N ILE A 19 -10.39 -15.93 -5.41
CA ILE A 19 -9.78 -17.12 -4.85
C ILE A 19 -10.38 -18.35 -5.54
N SER A 20 -9.52 -19.16 -6.18
CA SER A 20 -9.89 -20.42 -6.81
C SER A 20 -9.11 -21.54 -6.13
N ASP A 21 -9.81 -22.50 -5.53
CA ASP A 21 -9.22 -23.62 -4.79
C ASP A 21 -8.10 -23.20 -3.81
N GLY A 22 -8.34 -22.10 -3.08
CA GLY A 22 -7.45 -21.56 -2.04
C GLY A 22 -6.33 -20.67 -2.54
N LYS A 23 -6.16 -20.48 -3.83
CA LYS A 23 -5.12 -19.64 -4.42
C LYS A 23 -5.70 -18.32 -4.92
N LEU A 24 -4.99 -17.24 -4.66
CA LEU A 24 -5.28 -15.95 -5.29
C LEU A 24 -4.89 -16.03 -6.77
N VAL A 25 -5.90 -16.03 -7.66
CA VAL A 25 -5.68 -16.14 -9.10
C VAL A 25 -5.84 -14.81 -9.84
N TYR A 26 -6.56 -13.88 -9.22
CA TYR A 26 -6.78 -12.55 -9.79
C TYR A 26 -7.07 -11.51 -8.72
N PHE A 27 -6.52 -10.30 -8.92
CA PHE A 27 -6.82 -9.13 -8.11
C PHE A 27 -6.65 -7.86 -8.95
N VAL A 28 -7.60 -6.95 -8.84
CA VAL A 28 -7.49 -5.63 -9.46
C VAL A 28 -8.25 -4.57 -8.65
N GLU A 29 -7.65 -3.41 -8.52
CA GLU A 29 -8.29 -2.22 -7.97
C GLU A 29 -9.08 -1.51 -9.07
N GLU A 30 -10.29 -1.00 -8.74
CA GLU A 30 -11.18 -0.34 -9.68
C GLU A 30 -10.51 0.86 -10.36
N GLU A 31 -9.70 1.63 -9.62
CA GLU A 31 -8.99 2.79 -10.15
C GLU A 31 -8.12 2.46 -11.38
N ARG A 32 -7.60 1.21 -11.46
CA ARG A 32 -6.80 0.75 -12.61
C ARG A 32 -7.62 0.69 -13.88
N LEU A 33 -8.90 0.29 -13.77
CA LEU A 33 -9.82 0.08 -14.89
C LEU A 33 -10.67 1.31 -15.18
N SER A 34 -11.09 2.05 -14.15
CA SER A 34 -11.91 3.26 -14.28
C SER A 34 -11.10 4.51 -14.64
N ARG A 35 -9.80 4.52 -14.34
CA ARG A 35 -8.89 5.67 -14.43
C ARG A 35 -9.26 6.82 -13.47
N LEU A 36 -10.10 6.55 -12.49
CA LEU A 36 -10.46 7.49 -11.42
C LEU A 36 -9.70 7.10 -10.15
N LYS A 37 -8.81 7.98 -9.70
CA LYS A 37 -8.00 7.73 -8.49
C LYS A 37 -8.89 7.50 -7.27
N TYR A 38 -8.60 6.42 -6.51
CA TYR A 38 -9.36 5.97 -5.33
C TYR A 38 -10.82 5.60 -5.60
N ASP A 39 -11.17 5.20 -6.83
CA ASP A 39 -12.54 4.76 -7.15
C ASP A 39 -12.98 3.62 -6.21
N GLY A 40 -14.11 3.84 -5.55
CA GLY A 40 -14.65 2.95 -4.53
C GLY A 40 -15.71 1.96 -5.01
N ASN A 41 -16.06 1.97 -6.30
CA ASN A 41 -17.15 1.14 -6.83
C ASN A 41 -16.62 0.03 -7.75
N PRO A 42 -16.29 -1.18 -7.26
CA PRO A 42 -15.54 -2.20 -7.99
C PRO A 42 -16.31 -2.91 -9.12
N PHE A 43 -17.17 -2.20 -9.86
CA PHE A 43 -17.99 -2.80 -10.92
C PHE A 43 -17.18 -3.30 -12.10
N ARG A 44 -16.20 -2.54 -12.58
CA ARG A 44 -15.35 -2.96 -13.71
C ARG A 44 -14.48 -4.12 -13.32
N ALA A 45 -13.91 -4.08 -12.11
CA ALA A 45 -13.11 -5.16 -11.55
C ALA A 45 -13.92 -6.46 -11.44
N MET A 46 -15.17 -6.38 -10.95
CA MET A 46 -16.09 -7.52 -10.89
C MET A 46 -16.41 -8.07 -12.28
N ILE A 47 -16.78 -7.20 -13.23
CA ILE A 47 -17.12 -7.61 -14.60
C ILE A 47 -15.94 -8.28 -15.28
N ASP A 48 -14.74 -7.73 -15.12
CA ASP A 48 -13.53 -8.30 -15.69
C ASP A 48 -13.27 -9.72 -15.16
N ILE A 49 -13.47 -9.97 -13.88
CA ILE A 49 -13.37 -11.31 -13.30
C ILE A 49 -14.49 -12.22 -13.82
N MET A 50 -15.75 -11.76 -13.79
CA MET A 50 -16.91 -12.56 -14.16
C MET A 50 -16.94 -12.97 -15.64
N THR A 51 -16.25 -12.24 -16.50
CA THR A 51 -16.12 -12.61 -17.92
C THR A 51 -15.10 -13.74 -18.15
N LYS A 52 -14.23 -13.99 -17.18
CA LYS A 52 -13.13 -14.96 -17.29
C LYS A 52 -13.39 -16.22 -16.46
N TRP A 53 -14.09 -16.09 -15.33
CA TRP A 53 -14.33 -17.19 -14.38
C TRP A 53 -15.79 -17.26 -13.94
N ARG A 54 -16.27 -18.49 -13.73
CA ARG A 54 -17.53 -18.73 -13.03
C ARG A 54 -17.37 -18.39 -11.56
N ILE A 55 -18.38 -17.78 -10.95
CA ILE A 55 -18.42 -17.44 -9.52
C ILE A 55 -19.39 -18.35 -8.79
N ASP A 56 -18.92 -19.00 -7.73
CA ASP A 56 -19.73 -19.87 -6.86
C ASP A 56 -20.22 -19.10 -5.62
N GLU A 57 -19.40 -18.17 -5.09
CA GLU A 57 -19.76 -17.31 -3.96
C GLU A 57 -19.22 -15.89 -4.15
N LEU A 58 -20.04 -14.89 -3.79
CA LEU A 58 -19.66 -13.48 -3.66
C LEU A 58 -19.52 -13.13 -2.19
N VAL A 59 -18.43 -12.48 -1.83
CA VAL A 59 -18.23 -11.88 -0.50
C VAL A 59 -18.11 -10.37 -0.65
N VAL A 60 -19.05 -9.65 -0.03
CA VAL A 60 -19.04 -8.18 0.02
C VAL A 60 -18.45 -7.74 1.36
N CYS A 61 -17.28 -7.13 1.34
CA CYS A 61 -16.66 -6.52 2.52
C CYS A 61 -16.74 -4.98 2.42
N GLY A 62 -16.14 -4.29 3.35
CA GLY A 62 -16.14 -2.83 3.44
C GLY A 62 -16.31 -2.38 4.89
N THR A 63 -16.60 -1.12 5.11
CA THR A 63 -16.71 -0.52 6.45
C THR A 63 -18.10 -0.68 7.10
N GLY A 64 -19.00 -1.47 6.48
CA GLY A 64 -20.27 -1.86 7.09
C GLY A 64 -21.43 -0.89 6.90
N GLN A 65 -21.32 0.04 5.97
CA GLN A 65 -22.47 0.85 5.61
C GLN A 65 -23.42 0.02 4.75
N GLU A 66 -24.60 -0.31 5.28
CA GLU A 66 -25.68 -1.02 4.58
C GLU A 66 -26.34 -0.16 3.47
N GLU A 67 -25.76 0.97 3.13
CA GLU A 67 -26.36 2.06 2.37
C GLU A 67 -26.46 1.81 0.86
N HIS A 68 -25.96 0.69 0.36
CA HIS A 68 -26.02 0.37 -1.06
C HIS A 68 -27.19 -0.55 -1.45
N ARG A 69 -28.13 -0.80 -0.54
CA ARG A 69 -29.31 -1.63 -0.84
C ARG A 69 -30.29 -0.88 -1.73
N LEU A 70 -30.67 -1.50 -2.81
CA LEU A 70 -31.73 -0.97 -3.69
C LEU A 70 -33.07 -0.99 -2.92
N PRO A 71 -33.74 0.16 -2.74
CA PRO A 71 -34.94 0.27 -1.87
C PRO A 71 -36.09 -0.70 -2.21
N TRP A 72 -36.16 -1.10 -3.47
CA TRP A 72 -37.25 -1.96 -3.99
C TRP A 72 -36.94 -3.45 -3.99
N THR A 73 -35.70 -3.87 -3.91
CA THR A 73 -35.30 -5.30 -3.89
C THR A 73 -34.69 -5.74 -2.58
N GLY A 74 -34.19 -4.80 -1.78
CA GLY A 74 -33.42 -5.08 -0.56
C GLY A 74 -32.01 -5.65 -0.83
N GLU A 75 -31.62 -5.81 -2.11
CA GLU A 75 -30.29 -6.23 -2.52
C GLU A 75 -29.42 -5.01 -2.83
N ASP A 76 -28.12 -5.13 -2.59
CA ASP A 76 -27.16 -4.16 -3.08
C ASP A 76 -26.91 -4.35 -4.59
N SER A 77 -26.34 -3.33 -5.22
CA SER A 77 -26.09 -3.31 -6.67
C SER A 77 -25.07 -4.37 -7.12
N TYR A 78 -24.13 -4.75 -6.25
CA TYR A 78 -23.10 -5.75 -6.56
C TYR A 78 -23.71 -7.15 -6.60
N THR A 79 -24.51 -7.50 -5.59
CA THR A 79 -25.27 -8.74 -5.55
C THR A 79 -26.22 -8.84 -6.73
N ALA A 80 -26.97 -7.78 -7.04
CA ALA A 80 -27.88 -7.73 -8.18
C ALA A 80 -27.13 -7.95 -9.52
N LEU A 81 -25.94 -7.39 -9.67
CA LEU A 81 -25.11 -7.61 -10.85
C LEU A 81 -24.68 -9.06 -10.97
N VAL A 82 -24.05 -9.64 -9.93
CA VAL A 82 -23.54 -11.02 -9.98
C VAL A 82 -24.66 -12.02 -10.23
N ARG A 83 -25.84 -11.84 -9.63
CA ARG A 83 -27.01 -12.73 -9.84
C ARG A 83 -27.59 -12.72 -11.26
N LYS A 84 -27.34 -11.67 -12.03
CA LYS A 84 -27.71 -11.67 -13.46
C LYS A 84 -26.90 -12.68 -14.27
N PHE A 85 -25.65 -12.93 -13.89
CA PHE A 85 -24.78 -13.91 -14.54
C PHE A 85 -24.87 -15.29 -13.86
N TYR A 86 -24.99 -15.29 -12.54
CA TYR A 86 -24.98 -16.48 -11.67
C TYR A 86 -26.17 -16.45 -10.71
N PRO A 87 -27.41 -16.82 -11.16
CA PRO A 87 -28.62 -16.65 -10.35
C PRO A 87 -28.62 -17.41 -9.02
N LYS A 88 -27.79 -18.44 -8.89
CA LYS A 88 -27.67 -19.27 -7.68
C LYS A 88 -26.40 -18.97 -6.88
N VAL A 89 -25.70 -17.88 -7.16
CA VAL A 89 -24.50 -17.48 -6.42
C VAL A 89 -24.84 -17.33 -4.93
N LYS A 90 -24.02 -17.91 -4.08
CA LYS A 90 -24.08 -17.65 -2.65
C LYS A 90 -23.52 -16.25 -2.38
N VAL A 91 -24.12 -15.51 -1.46
CA VAL A 91 -23.67 -14.15 -1.10
C VAL A 91 -23.46 -14.07 0.40
N THR A 92 -22.29 -13.59 0.78
CA THR A 92 -21.90 -13.35 2.18
C THR A 92 -21.53 -11.87 2.34
N TYR A 93 -22.11 -11.22 3.35
CA TYR A 93 -21.78 -9.84 3.72
C TYR A 93 -20.88 -9.85 4.95
N ALA A 94 -19.67 -9.34 4.81
CA ALA A 94 -18.68 -9.26 5.87
C ALA A 94 -18.45 -7.80 6.35
N GLY A 95 -19.42 -6.93 6.16
CA GLY A 95 -19.31 -5.49 6.29
C GLY A 95 -19.07 -4.94 7.72
N ARG A 96 -19.10 -5.78 8.76
CA ARG A 96 -18.77 -5.35 10.14
C ARG A 96 -17.51 -5.96 10.70
N GLU A 97 -16.69 -6.52 9.82
CA GLU A 97 -15.48 -7.26 10.20
C GLU A 97 -14.26 -6.80 9.37
N HIS A 98 -14.15 -5.49 9.13
CA HIS A 98 -13.11 -4.92 8.27
C HIS A 98 -11.70 -5.31 8.72
N HIS A 99 -11.38 -5.14 10.01
CA HIS A 99 -10.08 -5.53 10.53
C HIS A 99 -9.84 -7.04 10.53
N LEU A 100 -10.90 -7.85 10.59
CA LEU A 100 -10.77 -9.30 10.39
C LEU A 100 -10.35 -9.64 8.96
N MET A 101 -10.85 -8.89 7.96
CA MET A 101 -10.45 -9.09 6.56
C MET A 101 -8.98 -8.73 6.36
N HIS A 102 -8.51 -7.63 6.95
CA HIS A 102 -7.08 -7.28 6.96
C HIS A 102 -6.23 -8.37 7.62
N ALA A 103 -6.67 -8.88 8.77
CA ALA A 103 -5.96 -9.94 9.50
C ALA A 103 -5.90 -11.24 8.68
N ALA A 104 -7.02 -11.66 8.08
CA ALA A 104 -7.07 -12.85 7.23
C ALA A 104 -6.13 -12.72 6.03
N HIS A 105 -6.16 -11.57 5.35
CA HIS A 105 -5.28 -11.28 4.22
C HIS A 105 -3.80 -11.43 4.60
N ALA A 106 -3.35 -10.71 5.61
CA ALA A 106 -1.96 -10.75 6.04
C ALA A 106 -1.55 -12.13 6.57
N PHE A 107 -2.42 -12.79 7.33
CA PHE A 107 -2.14 -14.09 7.91
C PHE A 107 -1.99 -15.18 6.85
N TYR A 108 -2.95 -15.32 5.94
CA TYR A 108 -2.89 -16.37 4.91
C TYR A 108 -1.75 -16.16 3.93
N ASN A 109 -1.38 -14.91 3.66
CA ASN A 109 -0.27 -14.59 2.76
C ASN A 109 1.11 -14.77 3.40
N SER A 110 1.21 -14.67 4.74
CA SER A 110 2.49 -14.72 5.47
C SER A 110 3.20 -16.08 5.42
N GLY A 111 2.45 -17.17 5.22
CA GLY A 111 2.99 -18.52 5.33
C GLY A 111 3.11 -19.03 6.78
N PHE A 112 2.64 -18.28 7.78
CA PHE A 112 2.61 -18.75 9.17
C PHE A 112 1.40 -19.65 9.43
N ASP A 113 1.57 -20.67 10.25
CA ASP A 113 0.48 -21.54 10.71
C ASP A 113 -0.32 -20.94 11.87
N LYS A 114 0.36 -20.07 12.64
CA LYS A 114 -0.17 -19.30 13.75
C LYS A 114 0.55 -17.97 13.86
N ALA A 115 -0.21 -16.87 14.01
CA ALA A 115 0.36 -15.53 14.13
C ALA A 115 -0.52 -14.59 14.93
N VAL A 116 0.08 -13.51 15.44
CA VAL A 116 -0.63 -12.34 15.94
C VAL A 116 -0.76 -11.32 14.81
N ALA A 117 -1.99 -10.99 14.44
CA ALA A 117 -2.24 -9.89 13.51
C ALA A 117 -2.36 -8.58 14.31
N VAL A 118 -1.53 -7.61 13.96
CA VAL A 118 -1.55 -6.23 14.45
C VAL A 118 -2.08 -5.37 13.31
N ILE A 119 -3.35 -4.98 13.42
CA ILE A 119 -4.02 -4.16 12.42
C ILE A 119 -4.02 -2.72 12.91
N VAL A 120 -3.47 -1.82 12.10
CA VAL A 120 -3.40 -0.38 12.37
C VAL A 120 -3.94 0.35 11.14
N ASP A 121 -5.16 0.89 11.30
CA ASP A 121 -5.91 1.43 10.19
C ASP A 121 -6.53 2.79 10.51
N GLY A 122 -6.96 3.52 9.46
CA GLY A 122 -7.56 4.84 9.60
C GLY A 122 -9.00 4.80 10.09
N ALA A 123 -9.80 3.90 9.51
CA ALA A 123 -11.19 3.68 9.89
C ALA A 123 -11.70 2.37 9.28
N GLY A 124 -11.88 1.36 10.11
CA GLY A 124 -12.54 0.10 9.73
C GLY A 124 -14.06 0.17 9.89
N SER A 125 -14.68 -0.92 10.32
CA SER A 125 -16.12 -0.99 10.52
C SER A 125 -16.61 -0.06 11.62
N TYR A 126 -17.77 0.57 11.38
CA TYR A 126 -18.46 1.37 12.37
C TYR A 126 -19.26 0.50 13.34
N HIS A 127 -19.12 0.79 14.62
CA HIS A 127 -19.83 0.11 15.69
C HIS A 127 -20.50 1.11 16.63
N ALA A 128 -21.69 0.76 17.10
CA ALA A 128 -22.41 1.50 18.12
C ALA A 128 -22.82 0.53 19.23
N ARG A 129 -22.51 0.84 20.48
CA ARG A 129 -22.81 0.02 21.66
C ARG A 129 -23.26 0.88 22.82
N LYS A 130 -24.11 0.35 23.69
CA LYS A 130 -24.45 1.01 24.95
C LYS A 130 -23.25 0.97 25.90
N ALA A 131 -22.94 2.09 26.55
CA ALA A 131 -21.86 2.17 27.54
C ALA A 131 -22.10 1.23 28.75
N ASN A 132 -23.38 1.03 29.08
CA ASN A 132 -23.84 -0.04 29.99
C ASN A 132 -24.95 -0.84 29.31
N PRO A 133 -24.70 -2.07 28.87
CA PRO A 133 -25.71 -2.89 28.18
C PRO A 133 -26.96 -3.20 29.03
N GLU A 134 -26.84 -3.20 30.37
CA GLU A 134 -27.91 -3.48 31.29
C GLU A 134 -28.83 -2.27 31.59
N ASP A 135 -28.38 -1.05 31.23
CA ASP A 135 -29.12 0.18 31.40
C ASP A 135 -29.68 0.69 30.08
N GLU A 136 -31.00 0.62 29.90
CA GLU A 136 -31.68 1.09 28.68
C GLU A 136 -31.46 2.57 28.39
N ASN A 137 -31.19 3.39 29.42
CA ASN A 137 -30.92 4.82 29.30
C ASN A 137 -29.43 5.14 29.19
N SER A 138 -28.57 4.13 29.18
CA SER A 138 -27.12 4.31 29.04
C SER A 138 -26.79 5.00 27.71
N GLN A 139 -25.79 5.89 27.77
CA GLN A 139 -25.26 6.56 26.58
C GLN A 139 -24.80 5.52 25.55
N THR A 140 -25.17 5.73 24.29
CA THR A 140 -24.57 4.97 23.18
C THR A 140 -23.21 5.56 22.87
N VAL A 141 -22.18 4.71 22.88
CA VAL A 141 -20.86 5.02 22.37
C VAL A 141 -20.69 4.37 21.00
N GLU A 142 -20.07 5.10 20.09
CA GLU A 142 -19.95 4.69 18.70
C GLU A 142 -18.59 5.10 18.14
N GLY A 143 -18.08 4.34 17.18
CA GLY A 143 -16.78 4.62 16.58
C GLY A 143 -16.41 3.63 15.49
N TYR A 144 -15.35 3.97 14.77
CA TYR A 144 -14.74 3.11 13.74
C TYR A 144 -13.60 2.30 14.35
N GLU A 145 -13.43 1.05 13.92
CA GLU A 145 -12.23 0.26 14.24
C GLU A 145 -10.97 1.04 13.81
N VAL A 146 -9.96 1.12 14.68
CA VAL A 146 -8.71 1.86 14.40
C VAL A 146 -7.46 1.01 14.65
N GLU A 147 -7.38 0.27 15.77
CA GLU A 147 -6.37 -0.76 16.01
C GLU A 147 -7.03 -2.06 16.45
N SER A 148 -6.49 -3.19 15.99
CA SER A 148 -6.93 -4.51 16.46
C SER A 148 -5.76 -5.47 16.62
N ILE A 149 -5.86 -6.30 17.66
CA ILE A 149 -4.98 -7.44 17.89
C ILE A 149 -5.83 -8.70 17.75
N ILE A 150 -5.45 -9.56 16.80
CA ILE A 150 -6.20 -10.77 16.47
C ILE A 150 -5.24 -11.94 16.46
N LEU A 151 -5.53 -12.99 17.23
CA LEU A 151 -4.81 -14.25 17.17
C LEU A 151 -5.37 -15.08 16.03
N CYS A 152 -4.51 -15.43 15.06
CA CYS A 152 -4.83 -16.17 13.86
C CYS A 152 -4.21 -17.57 13.91
N GLU A 153 -5.02 -18.59 13.64
CA GLU A 153 -4.59 -20.00 13.63
C GLU A 153 -5.25 -20.73 12.43
N TYR A 154 -4.46 -21.54 11.71
CA TYR A 154 -5.00 -22.38 10.64
C TYR A 154 -5.98 -23.43 11.18
N PRO A 155 -6.94 -23.89 10.39
CA PRO A 155 -7.24 -23.41 9.02
C PRO A 155 -8.06 -22.12 8.98
N ASN A 156 -8.88 -21.81 10.00
CA ASN A 156 -9.83 -20.68 9.96
C ASN A 156 -10.27 -20.23 11.36
N LYS A 157 -9.33 -20.11 12.30
CA LYS A 157 -9.63 -19.63 13.65
C LYS A 157 -9.02 -18.26 13.88
N PHE A 158 -9.88 -17.28 14.12
CA PHE A 158 -9.51 -15.90 14.41
C PHE A 158 -10.13 -15.50 15.75
N THR A 159 -9.28 -15.18 16.73
CA THR A 159 -9.70 -14.76 18.06
C THR A 159 -9.35 -13.30 18.25
N ILE A 160 -10.36 -12.44 18.37
CA ILE A 160 -10.18 -11.03 18.64
C ILE A 160 -9.69 -10.89 20.08
N ILE A 161 -8.49 -10.38 20.28
CA ILE A 161 -7.86 -10.17 21.59
C ILE A 161 -8.15 -8.75 22.06
N HIS A 162 -8.09 -7.78 21.15
CA HIS A 162 -8.34 -6.37 21.44
C HIS A 162 -8.82 -5.63 20.19
N LYS A 163 -9.74 -4.66 20.39
CA LYS A 163 -10.11 -3.65 19.39
C LYS A 163 -10.21 -2.28 20.06
N SER A 164 -9.63 -1.26 19.42
CA SER A 164 -9.86 0.15 19.71
C SER A 164 -10.81 0.74 18.69
N TYR A 165 -11.64 1.67 19.12
CA TYR A 165 -12.58 2.39 18.26
C TYR A 165 -12.36 3.89 18.40
N GLY A 166 -12.13 4.58 17.29
CA GLY A 166 -12.10 6.03 17.23
C GLY A 166 -13.53 6.59 17.34
N ASN A 167 -13.73 7.52 18.28
CA ASN A 167 -15.04 8.10 18.60
C ASN A 167 -15.03 9.61 18.38
N ASN A 168 -15.97 10.14 17.60
CA ASN A 168 -16.12 11.57 17.33
C ASN A 168 -17.12 12.28 18.28
N THR A 169 -17.71 11.55 19.24
CA THR A 169 -18.80 12.10 20.08
C THR A 169 -18.32 12.66 21.42
N GLY A 170 -17.01 12.70 21.65
CA GLY A 170 -16.41 13.28 22.87
C GLY A 170 -16.71 12.45 24.10
N GLY A 171 -15.87 11.49 24.39
CA GLY A 171 -16.00 10.66 25.58
C GLY A 171 -15.17 9.40 25.47
N ARG A 172 -14.86 8.83 26.63
CA ARG A 172 -14.12 7.58 26.75
C ARG A 172 -15.00 6.55 27.41
N ALA A 173 -15.19 5.41 26.78
CA ALA A 173 -15.90 4.28 27.38
C ALA A 173 -15.22 2.96 27.03
N VAL A 174 -15.24 2.00 27.96
CA VAL A 174 -14.84 0.62 27.74
C VAL A 174 -16.12 -0.23 27.80
N VAL A 175 -16.43 -0.91 26.70
CA VAL A 175 -17.62 -1.76 26.57
C VAL A 175 -17.16 -3.13 26.06
N ASP A 176 -17.48 -4.18 26.79
CA ASP A 176 -17.08 -5.56 26.47
C ASP A 176 -15.57 -5.72 26.19
N GLY A 177 -14.72 -4.99 26.92
CA GLY A 177 -13.27 -4.99 26.72
C GLY A 177 -12.79 -4.15 25.54
N ALA A 178 -13.67 -3.59 24.75
CA ALA A 178 -13.33 -2.66 23.65
C ALA A 178 -13.34 -1.22 24.15
N MET A 179 -12.36 -0.43 23.72
CA MET A 179 -12.30 0.99 24.04
C MET A 179 -12.88 1.82 22.90
N PHE A 180 -13.77 2.74 23.27
CA PHE A 180 -14.29 3.82 22.46
C PHE A 180 -13.70 5.14 22.97
N ASP A 181 -12.91 5.82 22.15
CA ASP A 181 -12.23 7.06 22.53
C ASP A 181 -12.03 7.95 21.30
N ASP A 182 -12.41 9.22 21.36
CA ASP A 182 -12.17 10.21 20.34
C ASP A 182 -10.67 10.54 20.14
N THR A 183 -9.85 10.08 21.08
CA THR A 183 -8.42 10.29 21.13
C THR A 183 -7.57 9.06 20.81
N ALA A 184 -8.19 7.92 20.55
CA ALA A 184 -7.48 6.65 20.37
C ALA A 184 -7.34 6.30 18.88
N SER A 185 -6.31 6.78 18.20
CA SER A 185 -5.91 6.27 16.89
C SER A 185 -4.52 6.72 16.47
N ILE A 186 -3.66 5.77 16.21
CA ILE A 186 -2.31 6.01 15.67
C ILE A 186 -2.41 6.64 14.28
N THR A 187 -3.25 6.05 13.43
CA THR A 187 -3.39 6.46 12.03
C THR A 187 -4.05 7.82 11.91
N LYS A 188 -5.08 8.11 12.73
CA LYS A 188 -5.74 9.42 12.72
C LYS A 188 -4.82 10.56 13.16
N ALA A 189 -3.87 10.30 14.09
CA ALA A 189 -2.84 11.27 14.41
C ALA A 189 -1.94 11.55 13.20
N TYR A 190 -1.53 10.49 12.51
CA TYR A 190 -0.69 10.62 11.33
C TYR A 190 -1.41 11.38 10.21
N GLU A 191 -2.68 11.04 9.95
CA GLU A 191 -3.54 11.77 9.01
C GLU A 191 -3.73 13.22 9.41
N GLY A 192 -3.97 13.48 10.70
CA GLY A 192 -4.17 14.86 11.23
C GLY A 192 -2.95 15.74 11.01
N VAL A 193 -1.74 15.24 11.29
CA VAL A 193 -0.49 15.97 10.98
C VAL A 193 -0.33 16.12 9.47
N SER A 194 -0.62 15.08 8.68
CA SER A 194 -0.54 15.14 7.22
C SER A 194 -1.46 16.22 6.65
N HIS A 195 -2.70 16.27 7.15
CA HIS A 195 -3.67 17.29 6.75
C HIS A 195 -3.24 18.70 7.18
N TYR A 196 -2.71 18.85 8.39
CA TYR A 196 -2.17 20.13 8.88
C TYR A 196 -1.00 20.62 8.01
N LEU A 197 -0.19 19.71 7.48
CA LEU A 197 0.87 20.01 6.51
C LEU A 197 0.36 20.24 5.08
N GLY A 198 -0.96 20.31 4.88
CA GLY A 198 -1.59 20.62 3.59
C GLY A 198 -1.63 19.47 2.59
N PHE A 199 -1.45 18.22 3.05
CA PHE A 199 -1.62 17.04 2.22
C PHE A 199 -3.07 16.54 2.21
N GLY A 200 -3.46 15.82 1.16
CA GLY A 200 -4.80 15.26 1.06
C GLY A 200 -5.05 14.10 2.03
N PHE A 201 -6.31 13.71 2.19
CA PHE A 201 -6.80 12.75 3.16
C PHE A 201 -6.12 11.35 3.09
N ILE A 202 -5.72 10.89 1.90
CA ILE A 202 -5.07 9.58 1.70
C ILE A 202 -3.59 9.76 1.28
N GLU A 203 -2.97 10.85 1.68
CA GLU A 203 -1.62 11.21 1.24
C GLU A 203 -0.55 11.11 2.34
N ALA A 204 -0.80 10.32 3.39
CA ALA A 204 0.15 10.10 4.49
C ALA A 204 1.59 9.73 4.04
N GLY A 205 1.72 9.08 2.89
CA GLY A 205 3.01 8.80 2.28
C GLY A 205 3.85 10.04 1.91
N LYS A 206 3.23 11.24 1.79
CA LYS A 206 3.97 12.50 1.60
C LYS A 206 4.62 12.94 2.91
N THR A 207 3.89 12.86 4.03
CA THR A 207 4.44 13.12 5.38
C THR A 207 5.58 12.17 5.70
N MET A 208 5.46 10.88 5.36
CA MET A 208 6.54 9.89 5.49
C MET A 208 7.79 10.30 4.70
N GLY A 209 7.62 10.78 3.46
CA GLY A 209 8.74 11.25 2.64
C GLY A 209 9.35 12.58 3.10
N LEU A 210 8.58 13.42 3.82
CA LEU A 210 9.05 14.67 4.39
C LEU A 210 9.79 14.47 5.72
N ALA A 211 9.41 13.46 6.50
CA ALA A 211 9.93 13.22 7.84
C ALA A 211 11.48 13.21 7.95
N PRO A 212 12.24 12.60 7.02
CA PRO A 212 13.71 12.60 7.08
C PRO A 212 14.37 13.99 6.94
N TYR A 213 13.64 15.00 6.47
CA TYR A 213 14.16 16.37 6.41
C TYR A 213 14.06 17.12 7.75
N GLY A 214 13.33 16.56 8.72
CA GLY A 214 13.19 17.09 10.07
C GLY A 214 14.16 16.44 11.06
N TYR A 215 14.14 16.95 12.28
CA TYR A 215 14.91 16.44 13.41
C TYR A 215 14.11 16.45 14.70
N ASN A 216 14.64 15.81 15.74
CA ASN A 216 14.02 15.81 17.05
C ASN A 216 14.10 17.21 17.69
N ASP A 217 13.03 17.96 17.59
CA ASP A 217 12.90 19.31 18.16
C ASP A 217 12.27 19.22 19.56
N PRO A 218 13.02 19.53 20.63
CA PRO A 218 12.48 19.46 22.00
C PRO A 218 11.40 20.51 22.29
N SER A 219 11.19 21.51 21.45
CA SER A 219 10.09 22.46 21.57
C SER A 219 8.75 21.87 21.15
N ILE A 220 8.75 20.79 20.37
CA ILE A 220 7.54 20.05 19.99
C ILE A 220 7.16 19.13 21.14
N PRO A 221 6.01 19.33 21.79
CA PRO A 221 5.55 18.45 22.86
C PRO A 221 5.26 17.05 22.30
N PRO A 222 5.22 16.00 23.16
CA PRO A 222 4.79 14.70 22.72
C PRO A 222 3.43 14.77 22.01
N LEU A 223 3.35 14.20 20.80
CA LEU A 223 2.12 14.20 20.00
C LEU A 223 1.08 13.22 20.56
N PHE A 224 1.53 12.34 21.46
CA PHE A 224 0.67 11.41 22.18
C PHE A 224 0.90 11.56 23.67
N TYR A 225 -0.17 11.48 24.48
CA TYR A 225 -0.03 11.40 25.92
C TYR A 225 0.61 10.07 26.31
N ALA A 226 1.48 10.11 27.31
CA ALA A 226 2.16 8.90 27.82
C ALA A 226 1.14 7.79 28.03
N GLY A 227 1.28 6.72 27.26
CA GLY A 227 0.31 5.65 27.17
C GLY A 227 0.01 5.03 28.52
N ARG A 228 -1.25 4.87 28.81
CA ARG A 228 -1.71 3.96 29.84
C ARG A 228 -2.15 2.66 29.19
N ALA A 229 -1.19 1.91 28.68
CA ALA A 229 -1.46 0.52 28.46
C ALA A 229 -1.64 -0.14 29.82
N SER A 230 -2.86 -0.46 30.21
CA SER A 230 -3.05 -1.52 31.18
C SER A 230 -2.67 -2.84 30.48
N LYS A 231 -2.26 -3.87 31.22
CA LYS A 231 -1.90 -5.18 30.63
C LYS A 231 -2.98 -5.79 29.72
N ASN A 232 -4.19 -5.26 29.74
CA ASN A 232 -5.36 -5.78 29.03
C ASN A 232 -5.98 -4.80 28.01
N VAL A 233 -5.44 -3.58 27.87
CA VAL A 233 -5.99 -2.55 26.97
C VAL A 233 -4.83 -1.84 26.29
N PHE A 234 -4.67 -2.08 25.01
CA PHE A 234 -3.67 -1.44 24.18
C PHE A 234 -4.18 -0.04 23.79
N LEU A 235 -3.70 0.98 24.48
CA LEU A 235 -4.13 2.35 24.24
C LEU A 235 -3.01 3.18 23.67
N PRO A 236 -3.06 3.48 22.37
CA PRO A 236 -2.33 4.63 21.89
C PRO A 236 -2.95 5.89 22.49
N ALA A 237 -2.17 6.64 23.23
CA ALA A 237 -2.58 7.94 23.71
C ALA A 237 -2.38 8.97 22.60
N TYR A 238 -3.33 9.88 22.47
CA TYR A 238 -3.46 10.81 21.36
C TYR A 238 -3.61 12.23 21.88
N PRO A 239 -2.99 13.24 21.31
CA PRO A 239 -3.35 14.61 21.62
C PRO A 239 -4.74 14.91 21.08
N ALA A 240 -5.55 15.61 21.86
CA ALA A 240 -6.96 15.87 21.61
C ALA A 240 -7.27 16.20 20.14
N GLY A 241 -7.94 15.29 19.46
CA GLY A 241 -8.39 15.44 18.09
C GLY A 241 -7.30 15.19 17.03
N SER A 242 -7.71 15.03 15.79
CA SER A 242 -6.86 14.83 14.62
C SER A 242 -6.18 16.10 14.11
N ILE A 243 -6.20 17.19 14.87
CA ILE A 243 -5.69 18.52 14.50
C ILE A 243 -4.57 18.90 15.46
N VAL A 244 -3.46 19.41 14.91
CA VAL A 244 -2.37 19.98 15.71
C VAL A 244 -2.89 21.21 16.47
N ASP A 245 -2.84 21.17 17.81
CA ASP A 245 -3.35 22.25 18.66
C ASP A 245 -2.36 23.41 18.73
N VAL A 246 -2.48 24.34 17.77
CA VAL A 246 -1.66 25.56 17.71
C VAL A 246 -2.11 26.64 18.69
N VAL A 247 -3.29 26.53 19.28
CA VAL A 247 -3.78 27.48 20.27
C VAL A 247 -3.04 27.27 21.60
N ARG A 248 -2.91 26.03 22.02
CA ARG A 248 -2.13 25.66 23.23
C ARG A 248 -0.63 25.62 22.98
N ASN A 249 -0.23 25.37 21.74
CA ASN A 249 1.16 25.19 21.30
C ASN A 249 1.47 26.12 20.11
N PRO A 250 1.55 27.44 20.30
CA PRO A 250 1.76 28.40 19.20
C PRO A 250 3.05 28.14 18.40
N GLN A 251 4.05 27.52 19.03
CA GLN A 251 5.31 27.12 18.36
C GLN A 251 5.11 26.09 17.26
N LEU A 252 3.98 25.39 17.24
CA LEU A 252 3.66 24.40 16.19
C LEU A 252 3.03 25.04 14.94
N MET A 253 2.80 26.36 14.94
CA MET A 253 2.19 27.05 13.80
C MET A 253 3.12 26.99 12.58
N VAL A 254 2.62 26.41 11.50
CA VAL A 254 3.27 26.44 10.19
C VAL A 254 2.73 27.61 9.40
N GLU A 255 3.57 28.63 9.21
CA GLU A 255 3.22 29.81 8.42
C GLU A 255 3.44 29.58 6.93
N GLY A 256 2.59 30.17 6.10
CA GLY A 256 2.67 30.14 4.64
C GLY A 256 1.65 29.20 3.99
N ASP A 257 1.55 29.28 2.66
CA ASP A 257 0.69 28.39 1.89
C ASP A 257 1.41 27.04 1.64
N PRO A 258 0.84 25.92 2.10
CA PRO A 258 1.40 24.60 1.81
C PRO A 258 1.69 24.35 0.34
N LYS A 259 0.87 24.87 -0.58
CA LYS A 259 1.06 24.69 -2.02
C LYS A 259 2.35 25.35 -2.54
N GLU A 260 2.82 26.40 -1.86
CA GLU A 260 4.06 27.07 -2.24
C GLU A 260 5.29 26.25 -1.82
N TRP A 261 5.38 25.83 -0.55
CA TRP A 261 6.54 25.08 -0.09
C TRP A 261 6.55 23.60 -0.54
N HIS A 262 5.43 23.06 -1.00
CA HIS A 262 5.42 21.77 -1.70
C HIS A 262 6.20 21.82 -3.03
N ARG A 263 6.33 23.01 -3.62
CA ARG A 263 7.03 23.23 -4.91
C ARG A 263 8.42 23.83 -4.73
N ASP A 264 8.62 24.60 -3.67
CA ASP A 264 9.82 25.38 -3.41
C ASP A 264 10.40 25.03 -2.03
N PRO A 265 11.55 24.31 -1.98
CA PRO A 265 12.17 23.90 -0.73
C PRO A 265 12.55 25.08 0.19
N ASP A 266 12.87 26.26 -0.39
CA ASP A 266 13.30 27.43 0.38
C ASP A 266 12.15 28.05 1.19
N LYS A 267 10.91 27.74 0.82
CA LYS A 267 9.71 28.18 1.55
C LYS A 267 9.29 27.24 2.68
N LEU A 268 9.83 26.03 2.73
CA LEU A 268 9.50 25.04 3.74
C LEU A 268 10.14 25.37 5.08
N LYS A 269 9.31 25.65 6.09
CA LYS A 269 9.76 25.94 7.46
C LYS A 269 10.18 24.67 8.19
N ASP A 270 11.18 24.81 9.07
CA ASP A 270 11.71 23.68 9.85
C ASP A 270 10.65 23.04 10.74
N ILE A 271 9.71 23.84 11.28
CA ILE A 271 8.62 23.30 12.10
C ILE A 271 7.75 22.29 11.33
N ALA A 272 7.52 22.47 10.03
CA ALA A 272 6.78 21.52 9.21
C ALA A 272 7.52 20.18 9.04
N LYS A 273 8.85 20.26 8.80
CA LYS A 273 9.73 19.08 8.72
C LYS A 273 9.79 18.36 10.07
N ASN A 274 9.92 19.12 11.17
CA ASN A 274 10.03 18.58 12.52
C ASN A 274 8.73 17.94 13.00
N LEU A 275 7.56 18.47 12.61
CA LEU A 275 6.26 17.85 12.85
C LEU A 275 6.13 16.50 12.08
N ALA A 276 6.56 16.47 10.82
CA ALA A 276 6.58 15.23 10.04
C ALA A 276 7.51 14.18 10.68
N PHE A 277 8.70 14.63 11.16
CA PHE A 277 9.62 13.77 11.90
C PHE A 277 9.00 13.25 13.20
N ALA A 278 8.38 14.13 14.00
CA ALA A 278 7.79 13.78 15.29
C ALA A 278 6.67 12.74 15.13
N ILE A 279 5.73 12.94 14.19
CA ILE A 279 4.64 11.98 13.99
C ILE A 279 5.14 10.63 13.47
N GLN A 280 6.13 10.60 12.58
CA GLN A 280 6.75 9.37 12.11
C GLN A 280 7.41 8.62 13.26
N ARG A 281 8.24 9.29 14.07
CA ARG A 281 8.93 8.72 15.22
C ARG A 281 7.95 8.19 16.26
N ASP A 282 6.93 8.98 16.61
CA ASP A 282 6.03 8.64 17.70
C ASP A 282 5.11 7.47 17.31
N THR A 283 4.55 7.48 16.09
CA THR A 283 3.68 6.40 15.62
C THR A 283 4.40 5.08 15.44
N GLN A 284 5.61 5.08 14.87
CA GLN A 284 6.39 3.83 14.73
C GLN A 284 6.79 3.23 16.09
N ASN A 285 7.11 4.07 17.08
CA ASN A 285 7.37 3.59 18.44
C ASN A 285 6.11 2.96 19.06
N MET A 286 4.95 3.60 18.90
CA MET A 286 3.70 3.07 19.45
C MET A 286 3.32 1.73 18.85
N VAL A 287 3.44 1.57 17.53
CA VAL A 287 3.15 0.28 16.86
C VAL A 287 4.16 -0.79 17.27
N ARG A 288 5.47 -0.45 17.41
CA ARG A 288 6.45 -1.39 17.97
C ARG A 288 6.04 -1.87 19.36
N ASP A 289 5.62 -0.94 20.22
CA ASP A 289 5.23 -1.27 21.60
C ASP A 289 3.94 -2.12 21.62
N LEU A 290 2.99 -1.89 20.69
CA LEU A 290 1.83 -2.77 20.49
C LEU A 290 2.25 -4.19 20.08
N ILE A 291 3.21 -4.32 19.16
CA ILE A 291 3.74 -5.62 18.75
C ILE A 291 4.35 -6.35 19.94
N LEU A 292 5.26 -5.69 20.66
CA LEU A 292 5.95 -6.29 21.82
C LEU A 292 4.95 -6.75 22.88
N GLN A 293 3.95 -5.93 23.18
CA GLN A 293 2.92 -6.23 24.16
C GLN A 293 2.02 -7.39 23.71
N ALA A 294 1.67 -7.44 22.42
CA ALA A 294 0.88 -8.52 21.84
C ALA A 294 1.63 -9.86 21.88
N VAL A 295 2.92 -9.86 21.54
CA VAL A 295 3.78 -11.04 21.61
C VAL A 295 3.96 -11.50 23.04
N GLU A 296 4.24 -10.58 23.98
CA GLU A 296 4.38 -10.91 25.42
C GLU A 296 3.10 -11.53 25.99
N ASN A 297 1.94 -10.97 25.70
CA ASN A 297 0.67 -11.44 26.24
C ASN A 297 0.22 -12.78 25.66
N LEU A 298 0.47 -13.01 24.37
CA LEU A 298 -0.02 -14.19 23.64
C LEU A 298 1.02 -15.31 23.51
N GLN A 299 2.29 -15.02 23.81
CA GLN A 299 3.41 -15.95 23.66
C GLN A 299 3.50 -16.55 22.24
N VAL A 300 3.25 -15.72 21.21
CA VAL A 300 3.32 -16.06 19.79
C VAL A 300 4.28 -15.09 19.11
N ASN A 301 5.36 -15.61 18.53
CA ASN A 301 6.43 -14.80 17.95
C ASN A 301 6.21 -14.45 16.47
N ASN A 302 5.29 -15.11 15.77
CA ASN A 302 4.93 -14.75 14.41
C ASN A 302 3.94 -13.59 14.45
N VAL A 303 4.27 -12.49 13.79
CA VAL A 303 3.47 -11.27 13.75
C VAL A 303 3.21 -10.86 12.30
N VAL A 304 1.97 -10.53 11.99
CA VAL A 304 1.60 -9.93 10.71
C VAL A 304 1.03 -8.54 10.93
N ILE A 305 1.41 -7.59 10.05
CA ILE A 305 0.92 -6.21 10.08
C ILE A 305 0.10 -5.95 8.82
N ALA A 306 -1.10 -5.35 8.99
CA ALA A 306 -1.95 -4.84 7.93
C ALA A 306 -2.75 -3.62 8.40
N GLY A 307 -3.67 -3.10 7.53
CA GLY A 307 -4.28 -1.79 7.65
C GLY A 307 -3.42 -0.74 6.94
N GLY A 308 -3.98 0.42 6.68
CA GLY A 308 -3.31 1.47 5.88
C GLY A 308 -1.92 1.86 6.38
N TYR A 309 -1.70 1.81 7.71
CA TYR A 309 -0.40 2.09 8.32
C TYR A 309 0.67 1.04 7.95
N GLY A 310 0.30 -0.19 7.62
CA GLY A 310 1.23 -1.24 7.17
C GLY A 310 2.02 -0.88 5.91
N LEU A 311 1.57 0.12 5.13
CA LEU A 311 2.31 0.67 3.98
C LEU A 311 3.48 1.59 4.37
N ASN A 312 3.67 1.90 5.66
CA ASN A 312 4.76 2.75 6.14
C ASN A 312 6.09 1.99 6.12
N CYS A 313 6.78 2.03 4.98
CA CYS A 313 8.03 1.30 4.76
C CYS A 313 9.18 1.74 5.68
N VAL A 314 9.15 2.98 6.19
CA VAL A 314 10.12 3.48 7.17
C VAL A 314 9.88 2.82 8.53
N ALA A 315 8.62 2.76 8.98
CA ALA A 315 8.24 2.07 10.22
C ALA A 315 8.51 0.55 10.12
N ASN A 316 8.20 -0.08 8.98
CA ASN A 316 8.43 -1.51 8.78
C ASN A 316 9.92 -1.88 8.93
N TYR A 317 10.82 -1.07 8.37
CA TYR A 317 12.26 -1.27 8.55
C TYR A 317 12.70 -0.99 9.99
N PHE A 318 12.15 0.05 10.63
CA PHE A 318 12.39 0.32 12.04
C PHE A 318 12.01 -0.88 12.93
N TYR A 319 10.92 -1.58 12.65
CA TYR A 319 10.54 -2.79 13.39
C TYR A 319 11.55 -3.92 13.19
N LYS A 320 12.01 -4.15 11.96
CA LYS A 320 13.05 -5.15 11.69
C LYS A 320 14.34 -4.89 12.47
N LYS A 321 14.71 -3.61 12.68
CA LYS A 321 15.91 -3.24 13.43
C LYS A 321 15.76 -3.23 14.96
N THR A 322 14.55 -3.08 15.46
CA THR A 322 14.33 -2.80 16.90
C THR A 322 13.54 -3.87 17.65
N LEU A 323 12.85 -4.74 16.94
CA LEU A 323 12.21 -5.91 17.55
C LEU A 323 13.27 -7.00 17.85
N PRO A 324 13.06 -7.81 18.91
CA PRO A 324 13.87 -8.99 19.15
C PRO A 324 13.94 -9.92 17.93
N GLU A 325 15.11 -10.50 17.67
CA GLU A 325 15.32 -11.45 16.56
C GLU A 325 14.40 -12.68 16.60
N SER A 326 13.87 -13.02 17.78
CA SER A 326 12.88 -14.10 17.94
C SER A 326 11.52 -13.80 17.32
N ILE A 327 11.24 -12.53 16.95
CA ILE A 327 9.97 -12.12 16.35
C ILE A 327 10.06 -12.21 14.83
N ASN A 328 9.26 -13.09 14.23
CA ASN A 328 9.11 -13.20 12.80
C ASN A 328 8.04 -12.22 12.32
N LEU A 329 8.45 -11.15 11.65
CA LEU A 329 7.55 -10.09 11.18
C LEU A 329 7.27 -10.22 9.69
N TYR A 330 5.98 -10.26 9.33
CA TYR A 330 5.48 -10.12 7.96
C TYR A 330 4.66 -8.84 7.83
N CYS A 331 5.01 -7.97 6.90
CA CYS A 331 4.27 -6.75 6.54
C CYS A 331 3.53 -6.99 5.23
N GLU A 332 2.19 -6.97 5.27
CA GLU A 332 1.37 -7.23 4.09
C GLU A 332 1.56 -6.15 3.00
N PRO A 333 1.96 -6.50 1.77
CA PRO A 333 2.23 -5.51 0.73
C PRO A 333 0.98 -4.82 0.16
N VAL A 334 -0.20 -5.46 0.23
CA VAL A 334 -1.48 -4.85 -0.17
C VAL A 334 -2.31 -4.53 1.08
N SER A 335 -1.66 -3.90 2.07
CA SER A 335 -2.21 -3.71 3.41
C SER A 335 -3.30 -2.63 3.52
N HIS A 336 -3.55 -1.81 2.48
CA HIS A 336 -4.69 -0.90 2.44
C HIS A 336 -6.01 -1.63 2.18
N ASP A 337 -7.14 -0.92 2.25
CA ASP A 337 -8.49 -1.47 2.15
C ASP A 337 -8.74 -2.35 0.92
N GLY A 338 -8.08 -2.07 -0.20
CA GLY A 338 -8.16 -2.93 -1.39
C GLY A 338 -7.81 -4.40 -1.09
N GLY A 339 -6.87 -4.65 -0.17
CA GLY A 339 -6.49 -6.00 0.24
C GLY A 339 -7.58 -6.77 1.01
N THR A 340 -8.57 -6.08 1.58
CA THR A 340 -9.66 -6.72 2.31
C THR A 340 -10.52 -7.63 1.43
N ALA A 341 -10.63 -7.32 0.13
CA ALA A 341 -11.28 -8.20 -0.84
C ALA A 341 -10.59 -9.57 -0.93
N ILE A 342 -9.25 -9.60 -0.87
CA ILE A 342 -8.47 -10.84 -0.85
C ILE A 342 -8.74 -11.59 0.45
N GLY A 343 -8.59 -10.90 1.60
CA GLY A 343 -8.79 -11.50 2.91
C GLY A 343 -10.19 -12.08 3.11
N ALA A 344 -11.21 -11.37 2.64
CA ALA A 344 -12.60 -11.84 2.68
C ALA A 344 -12.81 -13.12 1.88
N ALA A 345 -12.30 -13.17 0.64
CA ALA A 345 -12.41 -14.35 -0.20
C ALA A 345 -11.62 -15.55 0.36
N GLN A 346 -10.40 -15.32 0.89
CA GLN A 346 -9.60 -16.35 1.55
C GLN A 346 -10.29 -16.91 2.78
N LEU A 347 -10.81 -16.04 3.65
CA LEU A 347 -11.49 -16.42 4.89
C LEU A 347 -12.71 -17.32 4.61
N ILE A 348 -13.53 -16.95 3.63
CA ILE A 348 -14.71 -17.72 3.24
C ILE A 348 -14.32 -19.05 2.60
N TRP A 349 -13.36 -19.04 1.68
CA TRP A 349 -12.90 -20.27 1.06
C TRP A 349 -12.35 -21.26 2.12
N ARG A 350 -11.52 -20.78 3.05
CA ARG A 350 -10.96 -21.59 4.15
C ARG A 350 -12.05 -22.11 5.09
N GLY A 351 -13.09 -21.30 5.35
CA GLY A 351 -14.23 -21.71 6.16
C GLY A 351 -15.02 -22.88 5.54
N HIS A 352 -15.02 -23.01 4.21
CA HIS A 352 -15.68 -24.12 3.52
C HIS A 352 -14.75 -25.34 3.38
N SER A 353 -13.51 -25.14 2.99
CA SER A 353 -12.59 -26.22 2.68
C SER A 353 -12.00 -26.88 3.92
N LEU A 354 -11.84 -26.10 5.00
CA LEU A 354 -11.07 -26.46 6.22
C LEU A 354 -9.67 -27.02 5.88
N SER A 355 -9.12 -26.62 4.74
CA SER A 355 -7.79 -27.04 4.30
C SER A 355 -6.72 -26.46 5.22
N GLU A 356 -5.84 -27.33 5.72
CA GLU A 356 -4.66 -26.94 6.50
C GLU A 356 -3.44 -26.61 5.61
N GLU A 357 -3.58 -26.69 4.29
CA GLU A 357 -2.51 -26.33 3.36
C GLU A 357 -2.18 -24.85 3.47
N ILE A 358 -0.93 -24.53 3.79
CA ILE A 358 -0.41 -23.18 3.86
C ILE A 358 0.09 -22.76 2.49
N ILE A 359 -0.49 -21.68 1.94
CA ILE A 359 -0.16 -21.15 0.63
C ILE A 359 0.31 -19.70 0.81
N PRO A 360 1.62 -19.48 1.00
CA PRO A 360 2.15 -18.13 1.16
C PRO A 360 2.07 -17.33 -0.15
N GLN A 361 2.05 -16.00 -0.02
CA GLN A 361 2.14 -15.10 -1.16
C GLN A 361 3.54 -15.12 -1.76
N THR A 362 3.67 -15.52 -3.01
CA THR A 362 4.96 -15.59 -3.72
C THR A 362 5.09 -14.56 -4.85
N THR A 363 3.99 -13.92 -5.23
CA THR A 363 3.96 -12.89 -6.30
C THR A 363 2.85 -11.88 -6.05
N LEU A 364 3.01 -10.67 -6.58
CA LEU A 364 1.95 -9.66 -6.64
C LEU A 364 1.44 -9.40 -8.06
N TYR A 365 1.89 -10.15 -9.05
CA TYR A 365 1.45 -10.00 -10.44
C TYR A 365 0.11 -10.72 -10.67
N HIS A 366 -0.97 -10.19 -10.04
CA HIS A 366 -2.31 -10.79 -10.08
C HIS A 366 -3.33 -10.00 -10.91
N GLY A 367 -2.95 -8.82 -11.43
CA GLY A 367 -3.81 -7.97 -12.23
C GLY A 367 -4.15 -8.54 -13.62
N PRO A 368 -4.83 -7.75 -14.46
CA PRO A 368 -5.09 -8.08 -15.85
C PRO A 368 -3.83 -8.38 -16.66
N GLU A 369 -3.98 -9.25 -17.63
CA GLU A 369 -3.00 -9.53 -18.69
C GLU A 369 -3.65 -9.29 -20.04
N TYR A 370 -2.89 -8.68 -20.94
CA TYR A 370 -3.36 -8.31 -22.27
C TYR A 370 -2.65 -9.13 -23.34
N SER A 371 -3.41 -9.59 -24.34
CA SER A 371 -2.86 -10.39 -25.42
C SER A 371 -1.89 -9.58 -26.28
N LYS A 372 -0.94 -10.29 -26.89
CA LYS A 372 -0.02 -9.69 -27.87
C LYS A 372 -0.76 -8.94 -28.98
N ASP A 373 -1.86 -9.51 -29.48
CA ASP A 373 -2.65 -8.90 -30.55
C ASP A 373 -3.31 -7.60 -30.10
N ALA A 374 -3.80 -7.52 -28.85
CA ALA A 374 -4.35 -6.29 -28.29
C ALA A 374 -3.27 -5.20 -28.20
N ILE A 375 -2.06 -5.55 -27.75
CA ILE A 375 -0.93 -4.61 -27.66
C ILE A 375 -0.52 -4.13 -29.05
N LEU A 376 -0.37 -5.03 -30.03
CA LEU A 376 0.02 -4.66 -31.40
C LEU A 376 -1.06 -3.83 -32.10
N THR A 377 -2.34 -4.09 -31.82
CA THR A 377 -3.45 -3.28 -32.34
C THR A 377 -3.41 -1.86 -31.81
N ALA A 378 -3.15 -1.67 -30.52
CA ALA A 378 -3.00 -0.35 -29.92
C ALA A 378 -1.79 0.41 -30.51
N ILE A 379 -0.68 -0.27 -30.75
CA ILE A 379 0.49 0.29 -31.42
C ILE A 379 0.13 0.75 -32.83
N GLU A 380 -0.51 -0.09 -33.66
CA GLU A 380 -0.90 0.26 -35.03
C GLU A 380 -1.86 1.45 -35.06
N ASN A 381 -2.81 1.52 -34.14
CA ASN A 381 -3.74 2.64 -33.99
C ASN A 381 -3.04 3.98 -33.64
N ASN A 382 -1.81 3.93 -33.18
CA ASN A 382 -1.03 5.09 -32.77
C ASN A 382 0.22 5.36 -33.64
N LYS A 383 0.40 4.66 -34.77
CA LYS A 383 1.59 4.72 -35.63
C LYS A 383 1.98 6.12 -36.08
N ASP A 384 1.05 7.05 -36.14
CA ASP A 384 1.31 8.44 -36.55
C ASP A 384 2.00 9.27 -35.45
N LYS A 385 2.04 8.74 -34.20
CA LYS A 385 2.57 9.41 -33.02
C LYS A 385 3.81 8.74 -32.43
N ILE A 386 4.17 7.57 -32.95
CA ILE A 386 5.24 6.74 -32.41
C ILE A 386 6.06 6.09 -33.53
N GLU A 387 7.33 5.87 -33.23
CA GLU A 387 8.18 4.91 -33.93
C GLU A 387 8.34 3.65 -33.12
N VAL A 388 8.41 2.51 -33.80
CA VAL A 388 8.50 1.18 -33.16
C VAL A 388 9.68 0.42 -33.75
N LYS A 389 10.53 -0.13 -32.89
CA LYS A 389 11.64 -0.99 -33.31
C LYS A 389 11.80 -2.18 -32.39
N GLU A 390 12.30 -3.28 -32.91
CA GLU A 390 12.83 -4.36 -32.11
C GLU A 390 14.01 -3.87 -31.26
N THR A 391 14.16 -4.38 -30.06
CA THR A 391 15.21 -3.97 -29.12
C THR A 391 15.67 -5.15 -28.25
N THR A 392 16.75 -4.93 -27.53
CA THR A 392 17.34 -5.88 -26.58
C THR A 392 17.47 -5.28 -25.19
N TYR A 393 17.68 -6.10 -24.17
CA TYR A 393 17.94 -5.59 -22.82
C TYR A 393 19.17 -4.67 -22.78
N ASP A 394 20.25 -5.02 -23.54
CA ASP A 394 21.48 -4.21 -23.58
C ASP A 394 21.21 -2.81 -24.18
N GLU A 395 20.37 -2.71 -25.22
CA GLU A 395 20.00 -1.41 -25.82
C GLU A 395 19.12 -0.57 -24.89
N VAL A 396 18.14 -1.18 -24.23
CA VAL A 396 17.29 -0.49 -23.25
C VAL A 396 18.10 -0.06 -22.03
N ALA A 397 18.96 -0.94 -21.50
CA ALA A 397 19.88 -0.62 -20.42
C ALA A 397 20.84 0.54 -20.79
N LYS A 398 21.31 0.60 -22.04
CA LYS A 398 22.11 1.70 -22.55
C LYS A 398 21.34 3.02 -22.58
N LEU A 399 20.07 3.01 -23.01
CA LEU A 399 19.22 4.21 -22.97
C LEU A 399 19.07 4.74 -21.54
N ILE A 400 18.84 3.84 -20.57
CA ILE A 400 18.76 4.21 -19.15
C ILE A 400 20.09 4.77 -18.66
N ALA A 401 21.21 4.09 -18.97
CA ALA A 401 22.56 4.53 -18.58
C ALA A 401 22.97 5.86 -19.22
N ASP A 402 22.38 6.24 -20.34
CA ASP A 402 22.51 7.54 -21.01
C ASP A 402 21.52 8.59 -20.46
N ARG A 403 20.92 8.33 -19.27
CA ARG A 403 19.99 9.24 -18.55
C ARG A 403 18.68 9.51 -19.28
N ASN A 404 18.18 8.55 -20.02
CA ASN A 404 16.82 8.62 -20.56
C ASN A 404 15.85 7.96 -19.58
N ILE A 405 14.67 8.57 -19.43
CA ILE A 405 13.54 7.97 -18.73
C ILE A 405 12.90 6.94 -19.65
N VAL A 406 12.81 5.69 -19.19
CA VAL A 406 12.19 4.59 -19.94
C VAL A 406 11.01 4.05 -19.14
N ALA A 407 9.81 4.12 -19.70
CA ALA A 407 8.65 3.44 -19.16
C ALA A 407 8.72 1.93 -19.52
N LEU A 408 8.38 1.07 -18.57
CA LEU A 408 8.35 -0.39 -18.74
C LEU A 408 6.92 -0.90 -18.59
N TYR A 409 6.47 -1.67 -19.58
CA TYR A 409 5.17 -2.33 -19.60
C TYR A 409 5.35 -3.79 -20.01
N GLN A 410 4.85 -4.73 -19.16
CA GLN A 410 4.93 -6.16 -19.41
C GLN A 410 3.92 -6.94 -18.54
N GLY A 411 3.59 -8.16 -18.95
CA GLY A 411 2.86 -9.15 -18.18
C GLY A 411 1.61 -8.63 -17.47
N ARG A 412 1.25 -9.30 -16.40
CA ARG A 412 0.16 -8.92 -15.50
C ARG A 412 0.57 -7.73 -14.62
N SER A 413 -0.38 -6.81 -14.39
CA SER A 413 -0.12 -5.68 -13.49
C SER A 413 0.02 -6.13 -12.02
N GLU A 414 0.72 -5.31 -11.25
CA GLU A 414 0.97 -5.54 -9.84
C GLU A 414 -0.30 -5.27 -9.00
N ALA A 415 -0.56 -6.12 -8.00
CA ALA A 415 -1.50 -5.84 -6.92
C ALA A 415 -0.92 -4.78 -5.96
N GLY A 416 -1.77 -3.87 -5.50
CA GLY A 416 -1.38 -2.87 -4.51
C GLY A 416 -0.73 -1.61 -5.10
N PRO A 417 -0.24 -0.71 -4.22
CA PRO A 417 0.11 0.67 -4.60
C PRO A 417 1.55 0.81 -5.16
N ARG A 418 2.31 -0.27 -5.26
CA ARG A 418 3.73 -0.24 -5.66
C ARG A 418 3.90 -0.77 -7.07
N ALA A 419 4.74 -0.09 -7.86
CA ALA A 419 5.21 -0.61 -9.15
C ALA A 419 6.43 -1.51 -8.90
N LEU A 420 6.36 -2.73 -9.42
CA LEU A 420 7.35 -3.78 -9.16
C LEU A 420 8.01 -4.30 -10.45
N GLY A 421 8.04 -3.47 -11.49
CA GLY A 421 8.69 -3.79 -12.75
C GLY A 421 7.74 -4.21 -13.89
N ASN A 422 6.41 -4.22 -13.67
CA ASN A 422 5.46 -4.50 -14.75
C ASN A 422 4.75 -3.23 -15.28
N ARG A 423 4.57 -2.23 -14.43
CA ARG A 423 4.05 -0.90 -14.77
C ARG A 423 4.93 0.17 -14.14
N SER A 424 6.19 0.28 -14.61
CA SER A 424 7.25 1.08 -13.99
C SER A 424 7.77 2.18 -14.90
N ILE A 425 8.28 3.24 -14.29
CA ILE A 425 9.16 4.23 -14.92
C ILE A 425 10.55 3.97 -14.34
N LEU A 426 11.53 3.79 -15.24
CA LEU A 426 12.91 3.47 -14.91
C LEU A 426 13.82 4.63 -15.29
N TYR A 427 14.87 4.82 -14.48
CA TYR A 427 15.89 5.82 -14.72
C TYR A 427 17.26 5.37 -14.17
N ASP A 428 18.31 6.13 -14.48
CA ASP A 428 19.66 5.89 -14.00
C ASP A 428 19.79 6.36 -12.52
N PRO A 429 20.02 5.47 -11.55
CA PRO A 429 20.17 5.86 -10.15
C PRO A 429 21.46 6.64 -9.84
N ARG A 430 22.44 6.63 -10.76
CA ARG A 430 23.75 7.31 -10.62
C ARG A 430 23.70 8.82 -10.90
N ASP A 431 22.62 9.31 -11.50
CA ASP A 431 22.47 10.73 -11.79
C ASP A 431 22.07 11.51 -10.55
N GLU A 432 22.92 12.42 -10.08
CA GLU A 432 22.63 13.27 -8.90
C GLU A 432 21.36 14.11 -9.05
N ALA A 433 21.05 14.55 -10.30
CA ALA A 433 19.84 15.29 -10.61
C ALA A 433 18.61 14.39 -10.88
N GLY A 434 18.77 13.07 -10.85
CA GLY A 434 17.76 12.12 -11.29
C GLY A 434 16.46 12.21 -10.48
N LYS A 435 16.53 12.44 -9.16
CA LYS A 435 15.36 12.65 -8.31
C LYS A 435 14.53 13.84 -8.79
N ASP A 436 15.17 14.98 -9.03
CA ASP A 436 14.48 16.20 -9.46
C ASP A 436 13.95 16.05 -10.88
N THR A 437 14.75 15.48 -11.78
CA THR A 437 14.36 15.17 -13.18
C THR A 437 13.06 14.36 -13.23
N VAL A 438 12.98 13.28 -12.48
CA VAL A 438 11.80 12.40 -12.50
C VAL A 438 10.63 13.03 -11.74
N ASN A 439 10.86 13.77 -10.63
CA ASN A 439 9.79 14.49 -9.94
C ASN A 439 9.14 15.56 -10.84
N ILE A 440 9.94 16.30 -11.63
CA ILE A 440 9.44 17.28 -12.61
C ILE A 440 8.56 16.59 -13.66
N VAL A 441 9.03 15.48 -14.24
CA VAL A 441 8.27 14.73 -15.26
C VAL A 441 6.96 14.17 -14.69
N LYS A 442 6.97 13.73 -13.44
CA LYS A 442 5.78 13.22 -12.76
C LYS A 442 4.87 14.31 -12.18
N GLY A 443 5.29 15.56 -12.11
CA GLY A 443 4.56 16.65 -11.48
C GLY A 443 4.41 16.48 -9.95
N ARG A 444 5.48 15.97 -9.27
CA ARG A 444 5.46 15.64 -7.82
C ARG A 444 6.25 16.64 -6.99
N GLU A 445 6.01 16.60 -5.69
CA GLU A 445 6.71 17.40 -4.71
C GLU A 445 8.20 17.02 -4.65
N TRP A 446 9.08 18.01 -4.50
CA TRP A 446 10.56 17.87 -4.54
C TRP A 446 11.13 16.92 -3.46
N PHE A 447 10.50 16.84 -2.28
CA PHE A 447 10.97 16.02 -1.15
C PHE A 447 10.65 14.53 -1.31
N ARG A 448 9.81 14.14 -2.26
CA ARG A 448 9.40 12.73 -2.41
C ARG A 448 10.56 11.86 -2.86
N PRO A 449 10.89 10.79 -2.10
CA PRO A 449 11.92 9.85 -2.50
C PRO A 449 11.42 8.91 -3.59
N PHE A 450 12.37 8.22 -4.19
CA PHE A 450 12.13 7.16 -5.14
C PHE A 450 12.65 5.81 -4.62
N ALA A 451 12.36 4.74 -5.32
CA ALA A 451 12.76 3.39 -4.95
C ALA A 451 13.82 2.85 -5.90
N GLY A 452 14.56 1.86 -5.43
CA GLY A 452 15.47 1.08 -6.25
C GLY A 452 14.99 -0.36 -6.42
N SER A 453 15.16 -0.93 -7.61
CA SER A 453 15.03 -2.38 -7.81
C SER A 453 16.41 -2.96 -8.07
N ILE A 454 16.80 -3.95 -7.26
CA ILE A 454 18.14 -4.56 -7.25
C ILE A 454 18.06 -6.05 -7.55
N LEU A 455 19.10 -6.60 -8.19
CA LEU A 455 19.28 -8.04 -8.25
C LEU A 455 19.36 -8.63 -6.84
N ALA A 456 18.59 -9.69 -6.56
CA ALA A 456 18.48 -10.24 -5.21
C ALA A 456 19.86 -10.69 -4.66
N GLU A 457 20.69 -11.29 -5.50
CA GLU A 457 22.04 -11.75 -5.17
C GLU A 457 23.02 -10.63 -4.79
N ASP A 458 22.77 -9.39 -5.21
CA ASP A 458 23.62 -8.22 -4.91
C ASP A 458 23.09 -7.41 -3.70
N ALA A 459 21.86 -7.70 -3.21
CA ALA A 459 21.18 -6.82 -2.29
C ALA A 459 21.94 -6.57 -0.97
N HIS A 460 22.55 -7.61 -0.39
CA HIS A 460 23.32 -7.50 0.87
C HIS A 460 24.63 -6.70 0.74
N GLU A 461 25.18 -6.58 -0.48
CA GLU A 461 26.36 -5.74 -0.71
C GLU A 461 26.01 -4.24 -0.73
N TRP A 462 24.76 -3.91 -1.12
CA TRP A 462 24.34 -2.53 -1.36
C TRP A 462 23.47 -1.96 -0.24
N PHE A 463 22.74 -2.83 0.49
CA PHE A 463 21.76 -2.43 1.49
C PHE A 463 21.86 -3.25 2.77
N ASP A 464 21.63 -2.58 3.92
CA ASP A 464 21.43 -3.25 5.20
C ASP A 464 20.01 -3.80 5.28
N LEU A 465 19.84 -5.08 5.03
CA LEU A 465 18.53 -5.74 5.05
C LEU A 465 18.04 -6.09 6.47
N ALA A 466 18.77 -5.75 7.53
CA ALA A 466 18.40 -6.05 8.92
C ALA A 466 17.99 -7.53 9.13
N GLY A 467 18.77 -8.46 8.55
CA GLY A 467 18.55 -9.90 8.67
C GLY A 467 17.46 -10.49 7.77
N MET A 468 16.87 -9.70 6.88
CA MET A 468 15.96 -10.23 5.85
C MET A 468 16.78 -10.82 4.69
N ASP A 469 16.33 -11.94 4.14
CA ASP A 469 16.95 -12.54 2.95
C ASP A 469 16.63 -11.73 1.69
N GLU A 470 15.40 -11.19 1.58
CA GLU A 470 14.91 -10.43 0.43
C GLU A 470 13.85 -9.38 0.82
N SER A 471 13.57 -8.45 -0.09
CA SER A 471 12.52 -7.42 0.02
C SER A 471 11.81 -7.26 -1.33
N PRO A 472 11.00 -8.24 -1.78
CA PRO A 472 10.48 -8.27 -3.16
C PRO A 472 9.35 -7.26 -3.43
N TYR A 473 8.73 -6.66 -2.38
CA TYR A 473 7.48 -5.91 -2.50
C TYR A 473 7.58 -4.44 -2.08
N MET A 474 8.79 -3.88 -1.95
CA MET A 474 9.00 -2.47 -1.56
C MET A 474 8.39 -2.09 -0.20
N MET A 475 8.36 -3.03 0.76
CA MET A 475 7.78 -2.81 2.08
C MET A 475 8.75 -2.21 3.10
N TYR A 476 10.02 -2.03 2.74
CA TYR A 476 11.06 -1.56 3.65
C TYR A 476 11.91 -0.46 3.01
N ALA A 477 12.12 0.63 3.76
CA ALA A 477 13.08 1.67 3.43
C ALA A 477 14.37 1.37 4.23
N VAL A 478 15.30 0.68 3.58
CA VAL A 478 16.51 0.14 4.20
C VAL A 478 17.68 1.11 4.11
N ASN A 479 18.65 1.02 5.02
CA ASN A 479 19.88 1.82 4.92
C ASN A 479 20.74 1.39 3.72
N VAL A 480 21.22 2.36 2.96
CA VAL A 480 22.23 2.14 1.92
C VAL A 480 23.58 1.95 2.60
N ILE A 481 24.37 0.98 2.15
CA ILE A 481 25.73 0.78 2.66
C ILE A 481 26.60 2.01 2.32
N ALA A 482 27.34 2.52 3.29
CA ALA A 482 27.97 3.85 3.24
C ALA A 482 28.83 4.12 1.98
N ASP A 483 29.59 3.12 1.52
CA ASP A 483 30.42 3.22 0.32
C ASP A 483 29.64 3.13 -1.00
N LYS A 484 28.33 2.85 -0.94
CA LYS A 484 27.41 2.78 -2.09
C LYS A 484 26.54 4.03 -2.27
N ILE A 485 26.38 4.86 -1.24
CA ILE A 485 25.51 6.06 -1.26
C ILE A 485 25.79 6.93 -2.48
N HIS A 486 27.07 7.23 -2.74
CA HIS A 486 27.47 8.09 -3.85
C HIS A 486 27.29 7.44 -5.24
N LYS A 487 27.05 6.13 -5.30
CA LYS A 487 26.80 5.40 -6.56
C LYS A 487 25.36 5.42 -7.00
N ILE A 488 24.41 5.69 -6.09
CA ILE A 488 22.96 5.69 -6.34
C ILE A 488 22.27 6.92 -5.72
N PRO A 489 22.79 8.14 -5.95
CA PRO A 489 22.35 9.35 -5.26
C PRO A 489 20.86 9.69 -5.51
N SER A 490 20.32 9.39 -6.69
CA SER A 490 18.94 9.78 -7.01
C SER A 490 17.87 8.94 -6.32
N ILE A 491 18.23 7.80 -5.74
CA ILE A 491 17.31 6.94 -4.97
C ILE A 491 17.68 6.84 -3.49
N THR A 492 18.83 7.34 -3.09
CA THR A 492 19.22 7.49 -1.68
C THR A 492 18.53 8.74 -1.12
N HIS A 493 17.74 8.56 -0.08
CA HIS A 493 17.08 9.67 0.59
C HIS A 493 18.04 10.42 1.52
N VAL A 494 17.61 11.56 2.07
CA VAL A 494 18.46 12.46 2.88
C VAL A 494 18.91 11.85 4.21
N ASP A 495 18.31 10.75 4.63
CA ASP A 495 18.67 9.95 5.81
C ASP A 495 19.43 8.66 5.45
N ASP A 496 20.02 8.62 4.26
CA ASP A 496 20.77 7.47 3.72
C ASP A 496 19.93 6.19 3.57
N THR A 497 18.60 6.31 3.52
CA THR A 497 17.71 5.18 3.25
C THR A 497 17.28 5.10 1.79
N CYS A 498 16.90 3.91 1.35
CA CYS A 498 16.25 3.66 0.07
C CYS A 498 15.15 2.62 0.23
N ARG A 499 13.96 2.86 -0.33
CA ARG A 499 12.95 1.81 -0.44
C ARG A 499 13.32 0.89 -1.59
N ILE A 500 13.47 -0.40 -1.32
CA ILE A 500 13.99 -1.35 -2.29
C ILE A 500 13.00 -2.44 -2.68
N GLN A 501 13.22 -2.96 -3.89
CA GLN A 501 12.70 -4.23 -4.36
C GLN A 501 13.87 -5.13 -4.74
N THR A 502 13.99 -6.31 -4.12
CA THR A 502 14.87 -7.38 -4.63
C THR A 502 14.17 -8.12 -5.77
N VAL A 503 14.90 -8.43 -6.83
CA VAL A 503 14.37 -9.08 -8.03
C VAL A 503 15.18 -10.33 -8.34
N THR A 504 14.49 -11.48 -8.41
CA THR A 504 15.07 -12.74 -8.90
C THR A 504 14.60 -13.04 -10.31
N GLU A 505 15.32 -13.90 -11.04
CA GLU A 505 14.91 -14.33 -12.39
C GLU A 505 13.58 -15.08 -12.36
N GLU A 506 13.31 -15.84 -11.29
CA GLU A 506 12.07 -16.60 -11.10
C GLU A 506 10.87 -15.67 -10.90
N GLN A 507 11.02 -14.61 -10.10
CA GLN A 507 9.96 -13.65 -9.81
C GLN A 507 9.59 -12.79 -11.02
N ASN A 508 10.61 -12.30 -11.76
CA ASN A 508 10.39 -11.44 -12.94
C ASN A 508 11.58 -11.49 -13.91
N LYS A 509 11.54 -12.43 -14.82
CA LYS A 509 12.62 -12.71 -15.76
C LYS A 509 13.06 -11.53 -16.61
N HIS A 510 12.11 -10.78 -17.20
CA HIS A 510 12.46 -9.66 -18.07
C HIS A 510 13.08 -8.51 -17.29
N TYR A 511 12.51 -8.20 -16.12
CA TYR A 511 13.02 -7.13 -15.26
C TYR A 511 14.40 -7.48 -14.68
N TYR A 512 14.58 -8.72 -14.23
CA TYR A 512 15.88 -9.24 -13.79
C TYR A 512 16.96 -9.08 -14.87
N ASN A 513 16.66 -9.52 -16.12
CA ASN A 513 17.61 -9.43 -17.23
C ASN A 513 17.91 -7.98 -17.63
N LEU A 514 16.94 -7.06 -17.53
CA LEU A 514 17.18 -5.64 -17.75
C LEU A 514 18.10 -5.04 -16.70
N ILE A 515 17.90 -5.34 -15.39
CA ILE A 515 18.81 -4.90 -14.31
C ILE A 515 20.21 -5.49 -14.54
N LYS A 516 20.30 -6.76 -14.90
CA LYS A 516 21.56 -7.45 -15.19
C LYS A 516 22.31 -6.82 -16.38
N ALA A 517 21.60 -6.43 -17.45
CA ALA A 517 22.16 -5.71 -18.57
C ALA A 517 22.66 -4.31 -18.15
N PHE A 518 21.94 -3.61 -17.29
CA PHE A 518 22.35 -2.33 -16.74
C PHE A 518 23.61 -2.47 -15.85
N LYS A 519 23.66 -3.49 -14.96
CA LYS A 519 24.84 -3.82 -14.17
C LYS A 519 26.08 -4.05 -15.05
N LYS A 520 25.94 -4.78 -16.14
CA LYS A 520 27.03 -5.08 -17.09
C LYS A 520 27.67 -3.79 -17.68
N ILE A 521 26.86 -2.74 -17.90
CA ILE A 521 27.30 -1.47 -18.47
C ILE A 521 27.87 -0.53 -17.42
N THR A 522 27.31 -0.56 -16.19
CA THR A 522 27.51 0.50 -15.20
C THR A 522 28.22 0.05 -13.93
N ASP A 523 28.34 -1.26 -13.71
CA ASP A 523 28.75 -1.89 -12.45
C ASP A 523 27.81 -1.59 -11.26
N VAL A 524 26.56 -1.14 -11.55
CA VAL A 524 25.51 -0.85 -10.57
C VAL A 524 24.36 -1.81 -10.78
N PRO A 525 24.07 -2.74 -9.84
CA PRO A 525 23.02 -3.75 -9.97
C PRO A 525 21.62 -3.22 -9.60
N VAL A 526 21.40 -1.91 -9.64
CA VAL A 526 20.20 -1.22 -9.18
C VAL A 526 19.64 -0.35 -10.28
N LEU A 527 18.34 -0.41 -10.53
CA LEU A 527 17.62 0.58 -11.34
C LEU A 527 16.73 1.46 -10.44
N PHE A 528 16.71 2.74 -10.72
CA PHE A 528 15.69 3.65 -10.19
C PHE A 528 14.32 3.18 -10.70
N ASN A 529 13.36 2.97 -9.77
CA ASN A 529 12.02 2.49 -10.09
C ASN A 529 10.94 3.36 -9.44
N THR A 530 9.98 3.79 -10.24
CA THR A 530 8.76 4.44 -9.75
C THR A 530 7.54 4.01 -10.56
N SER A 531 6.34 4.26 -10.03
CA SER A 531 5.09 3.89 -10.67
C SER A 531 4.89 4.58 -12.02
N PHE A 532 4.40 3.84 -13.02
CA PHE A 532 4.08 4.37 -14.34
C PHE A 532 2.72 5.07 -14.30
N ASN A 533 2.74 6.33 -13.90
CA ASN A 533 1.62 7.28 -13.87
C ASN A 533 2.16 8.71 -13.70
N LEU A 534 1.34 9.71 -13.96
CA LEU A 534 1.59 11.10 -13.57
C LEU A 534 0.94 11.40 -12.20
N ALA A 535 1.23 12.58 -11.64
CA ALA A 535 0.63 12.98 -10.36
C ALA A 535 -0.90 13.05 -10.48
N GLY A 536 -1.59 12.45 -9.52
CA GLY A 536 -3.06 12.37 -9.50
C GLY A 536 -3.67 11.21 -10.31
N ASP A 537 -2.92 10.58 -11.21
CA ASP A 537 -3.42 9.44 -11.98
C ASP A 537 -3.23 8.10 -11.23
N PRO A 538 -4.10 7.11 -11.47
CA PRO A 538 -3.81 5.72 -11.15
C PRO A 538 -2.61 5.18 -11.93
N LEU A 539 -1.99 4.11 -11.45
CA LEU A 539 -1.03 3.34 -12.22
C LEU A 539 -1.65 2.90 -13.55
N VAL A 540 -0.92 2.95 -14.66
CA VAL A 540 -1.42 2.50 -15.96
C VAL A 540 -1.81 1.02 -15.90
N GLU A 541 -2.89 0.66 -16.61
CA GLU A 541 -3.32 -0.74 -16.70
C GLU A 541 -3.15 -1.25 -18.13
N THR A 542 -3.84 -0.62 -19.08
CA THR A 542 -3.81 -1.02 -20.49
C THR A 542 -2.63 -0.39 -21.22
N ILE A 543 -2.34 -0.91 -22.42
CA ILE A 543 -1.35 -0.28 -23.32
C ILE A 543 -1.79 1.12 -23.75
N ASP A 544 -3.11 1.34 -23.93
CA ASP A 544 -3.65 2.67 -24.26
C ASP A 544 -3.41 3.67 -23.13
N ASP A 545 -3.56 3.26 -21.86
CA ASP A 545 -3.20 4.10 -20.70
C ASP A 545 -1.70 4.43 -20.69
N ALA A 546 -0.85 3.45 -21.05
CA ALA A 546 0.59 3.63 -21.11
C ALA A 546 0.99 4.64 -22.19
N LEU A 547 0.39 4.53 -23.40
CA LEU A 547 0.59 5.46 -24.50
C LEU A 547 0.05 6.86 -24.18
N ASP A 548 -1.15 6.97 -23.61
CA ASP A 548 -1.71 8.24 -23.17
C ASP A 548 -0.80 8.94 -22.13
N THR A 549 -0.31 8.20 -21.14
CA THR A 549 0.64 8.73 -20.16
C THR A 549 1.96 9.16 -20.79
N LEU A 550 2.47 8.42 -21.79
CA LEU A 550 3.64 8.79 -22.56
C LEU A 550 3.41 10.13 -23.29
N TYR A 551 2.24 10.29 -23.94
CA TYR A 551 1.91 11.50 -24.70
C TYR A 551 1.73 12.74 -23.83
N ARG A 552 1.16 12.59 -22.63
CA ARG A 552 0.94 13.68 -21.67
C ARG A 552 2.18 14.06 -20.87
N SER A 553 3.29 13.35 -21.04
CA SER A 553 4.53 13.56 -20.28
C SER A 553 5.69 13.93 -21.18
N LYS A 554 6.83 14.32 -20.57
CA LYS A 554 8.11 14.50 -21.24
C LYS A 554 8.90 13.19 -21.42
N MET A 555 8.31 12.04 -21.10
CA MET A 555 8.91 10.74 -21.39
C MET A 555 8.90 10.47 -22.90
N LYS A 556 9.97 9.85 -23.38
CA LYS A 556 10.13 9.56 -24.80
C LYS A 556 10.04 8.08 -25.13
N TYR A 557 10.40 7.20 -24.20
CA TYR A 557 10.59 5.77 -24.45
C TYR A 557 9.64 4.92 -23.63
N LEU A 558 9.02 3.92 -24.29
CA LEU A 558 8.24 2.86 -23.65
C LEU A 558 8.78 1.51 -24.14
N TYR A 559 9.25 0.70 -23.21
CA TYR A 559 9.72 -0.65 -23.48
C TYR A 559 8.62 -1.68 -23.17
N LEU A 560 8.25 -2.44 -24.20
CA LEU A 560 7.30 -3.56 -24.15
C LEU A 560 8.10 -4.85 -24.07
N ALA A 561 8.40 -5.31 -22.82
CA ALA A 561 9.41 -6.34 -22.60
C ALA A 561 9.00 -7.72 -23.14
N ASP A 562 7.72 -8.09 -23.03
CA ASP A 562 7.21 -9.38 -23.56
C ASP A 562 7.35 -9.50 -25.08
N LEU A 563 7.47 -8.40 -25.78
CA LEU A 563 7.58 -8.33 -27.23
C LEU A 563 8.97 -7.96 -27.72
N ASN A 564 9.88 -7.58 -26.81
CA ASN A 564 11.18 -6.98 -27.14
C ASN A 564 11.05 -5.78 -28.10
N ILE A 565 10.09 -4.91 -27.84
CA ILE A 565 9.79 -3.74 -28.65
C ILE A 565 10.07 -2.46 -27.86
N LEU A 566 10.77 -1.52 -28.47
CA LEU A 566 10.90 -0.14 -28.00
C LEU A 566 9.99 0.77 -28.81
N VAL A 567 9.08 1.43 -28.12
CA VAL A 567 8.23 2.49 -28.66
C VAL A 567 8.87 3.83 -28.34
N THR A 568 9.04 4.68 -29.35
CA THR A 568 9.60 6.03 -29.24
C THR A 568 8.52 7.05 -29.63
N LYS A 569 8.20 7.97 -28.72
CA LYS A 569 7.28 9.08 -29.01
C LYS A 569 7.89 10.04 -30.05
N THR A 570 7.12 10.38 -31.07
CA THR A 570 7.55 11.29 -32.17
C THR A 570 6.85 12.64 -32.17
N ILE A 571 5.76 12.77 -31.41
CA ILE A 571 5.06 14.05 -31.23
C ILE A 571 5.80 14.97 -30.27
N GLU A 572 5.60 16.28 -30.40
CA GLU A 572 6.17 17.28 -29.51
C GLU A 572 5.68 17.07 -28.07
N ASP A 573 6.54 17.44 -27.12
CA ASP A 573 6.19 17.40 -25.70
C ASP A 573 5.07 18.41 -25.38
N PRO A 574 4.17 18.07 -24.44
CA PRO A 574 3.19 19.03 -24.00
C PRO A 574 3.87 20.25 -23.36
N LEU A 575 3.31 21.43 -23.60
CA LEU A 575 3.83 22.73 -23.11
C LEU A 575 3.83 22.82 -21.58
#